data_93d6d22d4f587040018a2be2a8734e62
#
_entry.id   93d6d22d4f587040018a2be2a8734e62
#
_cell.length_a   1.000
_cell.length_b   1.000
_cell.length_c   1.000
_cell.angle_alpha   90.00
_cell.angle_beta   90.00
_cell.angle_gamma   90.00
#
_symmetry.space_group_name_H-M   'P 1'
#
loop_
_entity.id
_entity.type
_entity.pdbx_description
1 polymer ?
#
loop_
_entity_poly.entity_id
_entity_poly.type
_entity_poly.pdbx_seq_one_letter_code
_entity_poly.pdbx_strand_id
1 'polypeptide(L)'
;MIGLPSSGVHSNGFSLVRSVVDHCEASWHDIAPFSVEEGRVERFTQGDLTLGEVFLNPTRIYCDPVVDLIQRGPCNASHIHAICHVTGGGLSNLLRLHDSLGWHIDSPLPVLEEFSWIQEMGSIEISEMYRTFNMGMGMVIAVSEEVSGLVLDWVSARVPGSAIVGKVTDNGRVVTHLDPAVRFDTY
;
A
#
# COMPACT_ATOMS: atom_id res chain seq x y z
N MET A 1 -7.49 -7.30 -9.73
CA MET A 1 -7.26 -6.11 -8.86
C MET A 1 -5.97 -5.44 -9.29
N ILE A 2 -5.99 -4.11 -9.34
CA ILE A 2 -4.84 -3.26 -9.67
C ILE A 2 -4.41 -2.58 -8.37
N GLY A 3 -3.14 -2.76 -7.97
CA GLY A 3 -2.51 -2.07 -6.85
C GLY A 3 -1.78 -0.80 -7.32
N LEU A 4 -1.92 0.27 -6.58
CA LEU A 4 -1.21 1.52 -6.80
C LEU A 4 -0.18 1.71 -5.68
N PRO A 5 1.07 2.04 -6.01
CA PRO A 5 2.14 2.14 -5.02
C PRO A 5 1.91 3.28 -4.03
N SER A 6 2.32 3.06 -2.79
CA SER A 6 2.39 4.09 -1.77
C SER A 6 3.68 4.92 -1.89
N SER A 7 3.73 6.02 -1.18
CA SER A 7 4.94 6.85 -1.03
C SER A 7 5.68 6.62 0.30
N GLY A 8 5.20 5.68 1.11
CA GLY A 8 5.73 5.38 2.43
C GLY A 8 4.62 4.90 3.37
N VAL A 9 4.79 5.10 4.66
CA VAL A 9 3.83 4.70 5.69
C VAL A 9 2.50 5.47 5.60
N HIS A 10 2.50 6.55 4.85
CA HIS A 10 1.40 7.50 4.80
C HIS A 10 1.11 8.06 6.21
N SER A 11 -0.16 8.16 6.61
CA SER A 11 -0.52 8.67 7.94
C SER A 11 -0.97 7.56 8.90
N ASN A 12 -0.43 6.32 8.74
CA ASN A 12 -0.88 5.15 9.49
C ASN A 12 0.27 4.47 10.22
N GLY A 13 -0.04 3.82 11.35
CA GLY A 13 0.91 3.02 12.10
C GLY A 13 1.98 3.81 12.87
N PHE A 14 1.86 5.14 13.02
CA PHE A 14 2.88 5.98 13.65
C PHE A 14 3.17 5.61 15.12
N SER A 15 2.21 5.06 15.84
CA SER A 15 2.46 4.59 17.21
C SER A 15 3.48 3.45 17.22
N LEU A 16 3.34 2.52 16.26
CA LEU A 16 4.28 1.42 16.09
C LEU A 16 5.65 1.91 15.60
N VAL A 17 5.68 2.80 14.59
CA VAL A 17 6.93 3.40 14.09
C VAL A 17 7.70 4.08 15.24
N ARG A 18 7.03 4.91 16.07
CA ARG A 18 7.65 5.55 17.21
C ARG A 18 8.21 4.53 18.21
N SER A 19 7.43 3.50 18.52
CA SER A 19 7.86 2.44 19.44
C SER A 19 9.12 1.74 18.93
N VAL A 20 9.23 1.49 17.62
CA VAL A 20 10.43 0.87 17.02
C VAL A 20 11.62 1.83 17.08
N VAL A 21 11.44 3.08 16.69
CA VAL A 21 12.52 4.12 16.75
C VAL A 21 13.03 4.27 18.18
N ASP A 22 12.12 4.35 19.16
CA ASP A 22 12.49 4.47 20.58
C ASP A 22 13.20 3.19 21.07
N HIS A 23 12.74 2.01 20.66
CA HIS A 23 13.36 0.74 21.03
C HIS A 23 14.79 0.60 20.50
N CYS A 24 15.06 1.15 19.31
CA CYS A 24 16.39 1.15 18.71
C CYS A 24 17.31 2.27 19.26
N GLU A 25 16.82 3.07 20.19
CA GLU A 25 17.52 4.27 20.67
C GLU A 25 17.91 5.24 19.52
N ALA A 26 17.14 5.20 18.41
CA ALA A 26 17.39 6.02 17.23
C ALA A 26 16.73 7.39 17.33
N SER A 27 17.31 8.37 16.62
CA SER A 27 16.78 9.72 16.50
C SER A 27 16.12 9.93 15.14
N TRP A 28 15.05 10.71 15.10
CA TRP A 28 14.43 11.17 13.84
C TRP A 28 15.38 11.93 12.92
N HIS A 29 16.49 12.44 13.47
CA HIS A 29 17.55 13.14 12.73
C HIS A 29 18.65 12.21 12.24
N ASP A 30 18.64 10.94 12.63
CA ASP A 30 19.61 9.96 12.15
C ASP A 30 19.34 9.65 10.66
N ILE A 31 20.41 9.39 9.92
CA ILE A 31 20.34 8.97 8.52
C ILE A 31 19.56 7.65 8.45
N ALA A 32 18.63 7.55 7.51
CA ALA A 32 17.88 6.32 7.27
C ALA A 32 18.85 5.18 6.90
N PRO A 33 18.87 4.07 7.66
CA PRO A 33 19.83 2.98 7.45
C PRO A 33 19.43 2.02 6.31
N PHE A 34 18.53 2.46 5.43
CA PHE A 34 18.00 1.69 4.30
C PHE A 34 17.94 2.57 3.05
N SER A 35 17.85 1.93 1.88
CA SER A 35 17.77 2.62 0.61
C SER A 35 16.38 3.20 0.36
N VAL A 36 16.35 4.39 -0.21
CA VAL A 36 15.11 5.07 -0.61
C VAL A 36 15.23 5.45 -2.08
N GLU A 37 14.23 5.08 -2.90
CA GLU A 37 14.19 5.42 -4.31
C GLU A 37 14.29 6.94 -4.52
N GLU A 38 15.12 7.36 -5.45
CA GLU A 38 15.34 8.78 -5.73
C GLU A 38 14.04 9.47 -6.17
N GLY A 39 13.74 10.60 -5.55
CA GLY A 39 12.54 11.39 -5.83
C GLY A 39 11.26 10.88 -5.20
N ARG A 40 11.27 9.73 -4.48
CA ARG A 40 10.07 9.21 -3.78
C ARG A 40 9.74 10.03 -2.53
N VAL A 41 10.74 10.47 -1.82
CA VAL A 41 10.60 11.25 -0.57
C VAL A 41 10.90 12.71 -0.82
N GLU A 42 10.06 13.61 -0.31
CA GLU A 42 10.33 15.05 -0.30
C GLU A 42 11.50 15.35 0.63
N ARG A 43 12.49 16.07 0.11
CA ARG A 43 13.68 16.46 0.87
C ARG A 43 13.51 17.83 1.45
N PHE A 44 13.74 17.94 2.75
CA PHE A 44 13.76 19.22 3.48
C PHE A 44 15.18 19.64 3.88
N THR A 45 16.13 18.70 3.83
CA THR A 45 17.55 18.91 4.16
C THR A 45 18.44 18.59 2.95
N GLN A 46 19.71 19.05 3.03
CA GLN A 46 20.75 18.62 2.09
C GLN A 46 21.50 17.40 2.65
N GLY A 47 21.83 16.45 1.79
CA GLY A 47 22.55 15.23 2.17
C GLY A 47 21.67 13.99 2.12
N ASP A 48 22.01 13.00 2.94
CA ASP A 48 21.27 11.74 3.03
C ASP A 48 19.94 11.94 3.76
N LEU A 49 18.92 11.15 3.38
CA LEU A 49 17.60 11.22 4.00
C LEU A 49 17.66 10.76 5.46
N THR A 50 16.99 11.50 6.32
CA THR A 50 16.80 11.12 7.72
C THR A 50 15.59 10.22 7.91
N LEU A 51 15.54 9.50 9.04
CA LEU A 51 14.35 8.71 9.44
C LEU A 51 13.10 9.59 9.46
N GLY A 52 13.23 10.83 9.99
CA GLY A 52 12.11 11.78 10.02
C GLY A 52 11.59 12.14 8.64
N GLU A 53 12.45 12.42 7.66
CA GLU A 53 12.03 12.74 6.29
C GLU A 53 11.33 11.55 5.63
N VAL A 54 11.84 10.32 5.81
CA VAL A 54 11.23 9.13 5.23
C VAL A 54 9.85 8.85 5.84
N PHE A 55 9.76 8.84 7.17
CA PHE A 55 8.50 8.49 7.85
C PHE A 55 7.45 9.60 7.81
N LEU A 56 7.85 10.87 7.69
CA LEU A 56 6.94 12.00 7.53
C LEU A 56 6.60 12.29 6.06
N ASN A 57 7.10 11.49 5.12
CA ASN A 57 6.78 11.67 3.71
C ASN A 57 5.26 11.68 3.49
N PRO A 58 4.71 12.70 2.79
CA PRO A 58 3.28 12.87 2.64
C PRO A 58 2.59 11.68 1.98
N THR A 59 1.35 11.41 2.39
CA THR A 59 0.48 10.45 1.71
C THR A 59 0.32 10.84 0.25
N ARG A 60 0.56 9.89 -0.65
CA ARG A 60 0.32 10.09 -2.08
C ARG A 60 -1.15 10.45 -2.33
N ILE A 61 -1.37 11.47 -3.15
CA ILE A 61 -2.71 11.90 -3.55
C ILE A 61 -3.21 11.00 -4.68
N TYR A 62 -4.22 10.18 -4.39
CA TYR A 62 -4.87 9.30 -5.35
C TYR A 62 -6.16 9.89 -5.93
N CYS A 63 -6.63 11.00 -5.37
CA CYS A 63 -7.92 11.60 -5.74
C CYS A 63 -7.97 11.92 -7.24
N ASP A 64 -6.97 12.64 -7.75
CA ASP A 64 -6.95 13.08 -9.15
C ASP A 64 -6.95 11.91 -10.14
N PRO A 65 -6.02 10.92 -10.05
CA PRO A 65 -6.02 9.80 -10.99
C PRO A 65 -7.28 8.92 -10.87
N VAL A 66 -7.84 8.76 -9.66
CA VAL A 66 -9.06 7.95 -9.46
C VAL A 66 -10.30 8.64 -10.02
N VAL A 67 -10.49 9.93 -9.73
CA VAL A 67 -11.62 10.70 -10.28
C VAL A 67 -11.54 10.77 -11.81
N ASP A 68 -10.34 11.00 -12.34
CA ASP A 68 -10.11 11.03 -13.77
C ASP A 68 -10.36 9.65 -14.43
N LEU A 69 -9.98 8.55 -13.77
CA LEU A 69 -10.31 7.18 -14.21
C LEU A 69 -11.83 6.98 -14.33
N ILE A 70 -12.58 7.37 -13.31
CA ILE A 70 -14.05 7.20 -13.29
C ILE A 70 -14.73 8.07 -14.35
N GLN A 71 -14.26 9.29 -14.57
CA GLN A 71 -14.91 10.26 -15.45
C GLN A 71 -14.45 10.17 -16.91
N ARG A 72 -13.19 9.83 -17.15
CA ARG A 72 -12.51 9.91 -18.44
C ARG A 72 -11.63 8.70 -18.75
N GLY A 73 -11.72 7.65 -17.94
CA GLY A 73 -10.94 6.42 -18.12
C GLY A 73 -11.28 5.69 -19.42
N PRO A 74 -10.51 4.65 -19.74
CA PRO A 74 -10.59 3.93 -21.02
C PRO A 74 -11.77 2.96 -21.09
N CYS A 75 -12.56 2.83 -20.03
CA CYS A 75 -13.72 1.93 -19.94
C CYS A 75 -14.91 2.63 -19.29
N ASN A 76 -16.09 2.03 -19.40
CA ASN A 76 -17.26 2.48 -18.66
C ASN A 76 -17.03 2.32 -17.15
N ALA A 77 -17.46 3.28 -16.35
CA ALA A 77 -17.33 3.26 -14.90
C ALA A 77 -18.00 2.02 -14.24
N SER A 78 -18.96 1.38 -14.92
CA SER A 78 -19.58 0.12 -14.46
C SER A 78 -18.59 -1.05 -14.37
N HIS A 79 -17.45 -0.99 -15.04
CA HIS A 79 -16.37 -1.97 -14.93
C HIS A 79 -15.43 -1.73 -13.74
N ILE A 80 -15.60 -0.63 -13.02
CA ILE A 80 -14.86 -0.34 -11.78
C ILE A 80 -15.76 -0.75 -10.61
N HIS A 81 -15.47 -1.90 -10.00
CA HIS A 81 -16.35 -2.52 -9.00
C HIS A 81 -16.08 -2.04 -7.57
N ALA A 82 -14.82 -1.76 -7.25
CA ALA A 82 -14.45 -1.29 -5.91
C ALA A 82 -13.13 -0.52 -5.95
N ILE A 83 -12.99 0.41 -5.01
CA ILE A 83 -11.77 1.19 -4.79
C ILE A 83 -11.52 1.22 -3.29
N CYS A 84 -10.32 0.83 -2.88
CA CYS A 84 -9.90 0.81 -1.49
C CYS A 84 -8.62 1.60 -1.29
N HIS A 85 -8.67 2.64 -0.48
CA HIS A 85 -7.47 3.27 0.06
C HIS A 85 -6.98 2.42 1.23
N VAL A 86 -5.76 1.88 1.13
CA VAL A 86 -5.14 1.06 2.18
C VAL A 86 -4.57 1.99 3.24
N THR A 87 -5.27 2.06 4.36
CA THR A 87 -4.99 2.97 5.49
C THR A 87 -4.72 2.17 6.77
N GLY A 88 -4.96 2.73 7.94
CA GLY A 88 -4.91 1.97 9.20
C GLY A 88 -5.83 0.74 9.14
N GLY A 89 -5.28 -0.41 9.46
CA GLY A 89 -5.89 -1.72 9.19
C GLY A 89 -5.25 -2.45 8.00
N GLY A 90 -4.35 -1.79 7.25
CA GLY A 90 -3.59 -2.41 6.18
C GLY A 90 -4.46 -3.15 5.16
N LEU A 91 -4.07 -4.37 4.78
CA LEU A 91 -4.83 -5.18 3.82
C LEU A 91 -6.21 -5.59 4.31
N SER A 92 -6.48 -5.64 5.65
CA SER A 92 -7.81 -5.94 6.15
C SER A 92 -8.87 -4.92 5.70
N ASN A 93 -8.46 -3.73 5.23
CA ASN A 93 -9.35 -2.72 4.65
C ASN A 93 -10.17 -3.26 3.46
N LEU A 94 -9.64 -4.23 2.71
CA LEU A 94 -10.37 -4.86 1.60
C LEU A 94 -11.66 -5.56 2.04
N LEU A 95 -11.72 -6.04 3.30
CA LEU A 95 -12.92 -6.66 3.86
C LEU A 95 -14.12 -5.70 3.99
N ARG A 96 -13.90 -4.39 3.90
CA ARG A 96 -14.96 -3.38 3.92
C ARG A 96 -15.68 -3.24 2.58
N LEU A 97 -15.10 -3.76 1.50
CA LEU A 97 -15.61 -3.57 0.16
C LEU A 97 -16.81 -4.47 -0.16
N HIS A 98 -16.87 -5.66 0.48
CA HIS A 98 -17.97 -6.61 0.25
C HIS A 98 -18.11 -7.59 1.42
N ASP A 99 -19.34 -7.99 1.73
CA ASP A 99 -19.66 -8.85 2.88
C ASP A 99 -19.45 -10.35 2.65
N SER A 100 -19.28 -10.78 1.41
CA SER A 100 -19.20 -12.21 1.07
C SER A 100 -18.08 -12.57 0.09
N LEU A 101 -17.36 -11.59 -0.50
CA LEU A 101 -16.29 -11.87 -1.44
C LEU A 101 -14.92 -11.93 -0.74
N GLY A 102 -14.04 -12.73 -1.32
CA GLY A 102 -12.64 -12.83 -0.93
C GLY A 102 -11.72 -11.99 -1.82
N TRP A 103 -10.57 -11.64 -1.30
CA TRP A 103 -9.55 -10.81 -1.93
C TRP A 103 -8.22 -11.56 -1.86
N HIS A 104 -7.72 -12.01 -3.00
CA HIS A 104 -6.48 -12.79 -3.05
C HIS A 104 -5.37 -11.97 -3.70
N ILE A 105 -4.34 -11.64 -2.92
CA ILE A 105 -3.13 -10.94 -3.37
C ILE A 105 -2.08 -12.00 -3.68
N ASP A 106 -1.89 -12.32 -4.96
CA ASP A 106 -0.91 -13.32 -5.43
C ASP A 106 0.36 -12.68 -6.02
N SER A 107 0.31 -11.40 -6.30
CA SER A 107 1.41 -10.64 -6.92
C SER A 107 1.53 -9.27 -6.26
N PRO A 108 1.88 -9.20 -4.95
CA PRO A 108 1.96 -7.94 -4.21
C PRO A 108 2.95 -6.97 -4.85
N LEU A 109 2.71 -5.66 -4.70
CA LEU A 109 3.71 -4.65 -5.03
C LEU A 109 4.96 -4.81 -4.16
N PRO A 110 6.13 -4.34 -4.62
CA PRO A 110 7.35 -4.36 -3.81
C PRO A 110 7.15 -3.67 -2.46
N VAL A 111 7.58 -4.32 -1.41
CA VAL A 111 7.61 -3.73 -0.07
C VAL A 111 8.73 -2.69 -0.03
N LEU A 112 8.43 -1.50 0.49
CA LEU A 112 9.43 -0.45 0.63
C LEU A 112 10.37 -0.77 1.81
N GLU A 113 11.63 -0.40 1.69
CA GLU A 113 12.71 -0.73 2.64
C GLU A 113 12.41 -0.27 4.09
N GLU A 114 11.72 0.85 4.26
CA GLU A 114 11.31 1.33 5.59
C GLU A 114 10.37 0.35 6.31
N PHE A 115 9.54 -0.40 5.60
CA PHE A 115 8.69 -1.42 6.23
C PHE A 115 9.50 -2.64 6.65
N SER A 116 10.47 -3.06 5.83
CA SER A 116 11.40 -4.14 6.17
C SER A 116 12.21 -3.77 7.42
N TRP A 117 12.69 -2.52 7.47
CA TRP A 117 13.40 -2.01 8.64
C TRP A 117 12.52 -1.99 9.90
N ILE A 118 11.27 -1.49 9.82
CA ILE A 118 10.32 -1.51 10.96
C ILE A 118 10.11 -2.95 11.43
N GLN A 119 9.88 -3.88 10.51
CA GLN A 119 9.63 -5.29 10.81
C GLN A 119 10.81 -5.92 11.54
N GLU A 120 12.02 -5.75 11.01
CA GLU A 120 13.24 -6.34 11.53
C GLU A 120 13.60 -5.76 12.90
N MET A 121 13.67 -4.43 12.99
CA MET A 121 14.06 -3.75 14.22
C MET A 121 13.03 -3.88 15.33
N GLY A 122 11.75 -3.94 14.98
CA GLY A 122 10.66 -4.18 15.93
C GLY A 122 10.40 -5.66 16.23
N SER A 123 11.07 -6.59 15.53
CA SER A 123 10.75 -8.04 15.59
C SER A 123 9.25 -8.31 15.41
N ILE A 124 8.62 -7.64 14.42
CA ILE A 124 7.17 -7.65 14.23
C ILE A 124 6.80 -8.77 13.26
N GLU A 125 5.78 -9.54 13.61
CA GLU A 125 5.25 -10.59 12.74
C GLU A 125 4.71 -10.00 11.43
N ILE A 126 4.94 -10.70 10.31
CA ILE A 126 4.52 -10.23 8.98
C ILE A 126 3.01 -9.96 8.88
N SER A 127 2.21 -10.75 9.56
CA SER A 127 0.75 -10.56 9.62
C SER A 127 0.37 -9.23 10.28
N GLU A 128 1.09 -8.83 11.33
CA GLU A 128 0.86 -7.55 12.01
C GLU A 128 1.33 -6.36 11.14
N MET A 129 2.44 -6.54 10.41
CA MET A 129 2.90 -5.54 9.43
C MET A 129 1.81 -5.25 8.39
N TYR A 130 1.25 -6.31 7.76
CA TYR A 130 0.17 -6.18 6.78
C TYR A 130 -1.20 -5.78 7.38
N ARG A 131 -1.37 -5.91 8.69
CA ARG A 131 -2.55 -5.39 9.40
C ARG A 131 -2.42 -3.90 9.72
N THR A 132 -1.22 -3.41 9.95
CA THR A 132 -0.97 -2.03 10.39
C THR A 132 -0.65 -1.11 9.22
N PHE A 133 0.15 -1.59 8.26
CA PHE A 133 0.70 -0.77 7.18
C PHE A 133 0.18 -1.16 5.80
N ASN A 134 0.35 -0.23 4.85
CA ASN A 134 0.05 -0.46 3.43
C ASN A 134 1.08 -1.36 2.72
N MET A 135 2.24 -1.59 3.30
CA MET A 135 3.33 -2.43 2.79
C MET A 135 3.71 -2.15 1.32
N GLY A 136 3.72 -0.88 0.92
CA GLY A 136 4.03 -0.45 -0.45
C GLY A 136 2.82 -0.30 -1.37
N MET A 137 1.63 -0.75 -0.97
CA MET A 137 0.41 -0.70 -1.76
C MET A 137 -0.62 0.24 -1.12
N GLY A 138 -0.66 1.50 -1.56
CA GLY A 138 -1.50 2.54 -0.94
C GLY A 138 -2.97 2.51 -1.39
N MET A 139 -3.26 1.96 -2.57
CA MET A 139 -4.63 1.83 -3.08
C MET A 139 -4.81 0.57 -3.90
N VAL A 140 -6.02 0.01 -3.88
CA VAL A 140 -6.44 -1.13 -4.70
C VAL A 140 -7.70 -0.77 -5.47
N ILE A 141 -7.72 -1.09 -6.76
CA ILE A 141 -8.89 -0.92 -7.64
C ILE A 141 -9.28 -2.31 -8.17
N ALA A 142 -10.52 -2.73 -7.91
CA ALA A 142 -11.09 -3.93 -8.50
C ALA A 142 -11.87 -3.57 -9.76
N VAL A 143 -11.54 -4.22 -10.86
CA VAL A 143 -12.15 -3.98 -12.17
C VAL A 143 -12.53 -5.30 -12.83
N SER A 144 -13.44 -5.25 -13.82
CA SER A 144 -13.72 -6.40 -14.68
C SER A 144 -12.47 -6.90 -15.38
N GLU A 145 -12.33 -8.21 -15.53
CA GLU A 145 -11.13 -8.86 -16.10
C GLU A 145 -10.86 -8.37 -17.53
N GLU A 146 -11.88 -8.25 -18.35
CA GLU A 146 -11.80 -7.85 -19.77
C GLU A 146 -11.24 -6.44 -20.00
N VAL A 147 -11.31 -5.55 -19.00
CA VAL A 147 -10.78 -4.17 -19.09
C VAL A 147 -9.52 -3.97 -18.25
N SER A 148 -9.07 -4.99 -17.54
CA SER A 148 -8.00 -4.86 -16.55
C SER A 148 -6.69 -4.35 -17.15
N GLY A 149 -6.31 -4.81 -18.35
CA GLY A 149 -5.13 -4.32 -19.09
C GLY A 149 -5.25 -2.86 -19.48
N LEU A 150 -6.41 -2.46 -20.04
CA LEU A 150 -6.66 -1.07 -20.45
C LEU A 150 -6.60 -0.11 -19.25
N VAL A 151 -7.21 -0.53 -18.14
CA VAL A 151 -7.21 0.27 -16.90
C VAL A 151 -5.81 0.33 -16.31
N LEU A 152 -5.06 -0.78 -16.32
CA LEU A 152 -3.67 -0.79 -15.85
C LEU A 152 -2.79 0.18 -16.65
N ASP A 153 -2.83 0.11 -17.97
CA ASP A 153 -2.05 1.02 -18.84
C ASP A 153 -2.37 2.48 -18.56
N TRP A 154 -3.67 2.77 -18.41
CA TRP A 154 -4.14 4.12 -18.13
C TRP A 154 -3.71 4.63 -16.75
N VAL A 155 -3.82 3.79 -15.71
CA VAL A 155 -3.41 4.12 -14.33
C VAL A 155 -1.90 4.24 -14.23
N SER A 156 -1.13 3.32 -14.84
CA SER A 156 0.33 3.31 -14.77
C SER A 156 0.97 4.54 -15.41
N ALA A 157 0.32 5.12 -16.42
CA ALA A 157 0.76 6.38 -17.02
C ALA A 157 0.65 7.58 -16.06
N ARG A 158 -0.17 7.48 -15.01
CA ARG A 158 -0.43 8.54 -14.00
C ARG A 158 0.17 8.23 -12.65
N VAL A 159 0.21 6.96 -12.30
CA VAL A 159 0.79 6.42 -11.06
C VAL A 159 1.76 5.30 -11.46
N PRO A 160 2.98 5.63 -11.85
CA PRO A 160 4.00 4.65 -12.22
C PRO A 160 4.23 3.63 -11.11
N GLY A 161 4.47 2.38 -11.48
CA GLY A 161 4.63 1.27 -10.54
C GLY A 161 3.31 0.57 -10.18
N SER A 162 2.16 1.02 -10.71
CA SER A 162 0.90 0.28 -10.58
C SER A 162 0.97 -1.05 -11.33
N ALA A 163 0.38 -2.11 -10.76
CA ALA A 163 0.40 -3.45 -11.35
C ALA A 163 -0.87 -4.25 -11.00
N ILE A 164 -1.11 -5.34 -11.71
CA ILE A 164 -2.08 -6.36 -11.29
C ILE A 164 -1.50 -7.05 -10.06
N VAL A 165 -2.24 -7.04 -8.95
CA VAL A 165 -1.78 -7.55 -7.64
C VAL A 165 -2.54 -8.79 -7.18
N GLY A 166 -3.59 -9.18 -7.88
CA GLY A 166 -4.40 -10.33 -7.50
C GLY A 166 -5.82 -10.27 -8.06
N LYS A 167 -6.71 -11.02 -7.45
CA LYS A 167 -8.08 -11.22 -7.93
C LYS A 167 -9.10 -11.24 -6.79
N VAL A 168 -10.35 -10.95 -7.14
CA VAL A 168 -11.50 -11.17 -6.28
C VAL A 168 -11.95 -12.63 -6.43
N THR A 169 -12.37 -13.24 -5.32
CA THR A 169 -12.79 -14.64 -5.27
C THR A 169 -14.15 -14.78 -4.59
N ASP A 170 -14.81 -15.90 -4.78
CA ASP A 170 -16.08 -16.27 -4.12
C ASP A 170 -15.89 -17.15 -2.87
N ASN A 171 -14.66 -17.24 -2.37
CA ASN A 171 -14.29 -18.09 -1.24
C ASN A 171 -14.69 -17.54 0.15
N GLY A 172 -15.70 -16.68 0.19
CA GLY A 172 -16.14 -16.01 1.42
C GLY A 172 -15.34 -14.76 1.76
N ARG A 173 -15.78 -14.04 2.78
CA ARG A 173 -15.21 -12.77 3.21
C ARG A 173 -13.85 -12.95 3.87
N VAL A 174 -12.80 -12.93 3.06
CA VAL A 174 -11.41 -13.17 3.50
C VAL A 174 -10.42 -12.41 2.62
N VAL A 175 -9.36 -11.89 3.21
CA VAL A 175 -8.15 -11.47 2.50
C VAL A 175 -7.10 -12.55 2.65
N THR A 176 -6.53 -12.98 1.53
CA THR A 176 -5.40 -13.92 1.49
C THR A 176 -4.26 -13.31 0.66
N HIS A 177 -3.06 -13.73 0.93
CA HIS A 177 -1.85 -13.19 0.34
C HIS A 177 -0.95 -14.30 -0.19
N LEU A 178 0.02 -13.97 -1.05
CA LEU A 178 1.08 -14.88 -1.49
C LEU A 178 1.80 -15.52 -0.30
N ASP A 179 2.10 -14.73 0.73
CA ASP A 179 2.59 -15.24 2.00
C ASP A 179 1.41 -15.81 2.81
N PRO A 180 1.40 -17.13 3.12
CA PRO A 180 0.30 -17.77 3.83
C PRO A 180 0.10 -17.29 5.28
N ALA A 181 1.11 -16.65 5.89
CA ALA A 181 0.99 -16.04 7.20
C ALA A 181 0.11 -14.79 7.21
N VAL A 182 -0.11 -14.20 6.02
CA VAL A 182 -0.94 -12.99 5.85
C VAL A 182 -2.34 -13.39 5.43
N ARG A 183 -3.24 -13.47 6.41
CA ARG A 183 -4.65 -13.81 6.22
C ARG A 183 -5.52 -13.02 7.19
N PHE A 184 -6.59 -12.42 6.67
CA PHE A 184 -7.56 -11.65 7.47
C PHE A 184 -8.99 -12.08 7.13
N ASP A 185 -9.78 -12.41 8.13
CA ASP A 185 -11.22 -12.71 8.05
C ASP A 185 -12.06 -11.71 8.86
N THR A 186 -11.40 -10.87 9.62
CA THR A 186 -11.96 -9.74 10.39
C THR A 186 -11.21 -8.46 10.08
N TYR A 187 -11.97 -7.37 10.07
CA TYR A 187 -11.45 -6.00 9.96
C TYR A 187 -11.11 -5.46 11.35
#